data_3139eb47b767245f46449ab4b935686f
#
_entry.id   3139eb47b767245f46449ab4b935686f
#
_cell.length_a   1.000
_cell.length_b   1.000
_cell.length_c   1.000
_cell.angle_alpha   90.00
_cell.angle_beta   90.00
_cell.angle_gamma   90.00
#
_symmetry.space_group_name_H-M   'P 1'
#
loop_
_entity.id
_entity.type
_entity.pdbx_description
1 polymer ?
#
loop_
_entity_poly.entity_id
_entity_poly.type
_entity_poly.pdbx_seq_one_letter_code
_entity_poly.pdbx_strand_id
1 'polypeptide(L)'
;MQDDKIIITLSGQDKIGIVARLTTALAEYRVNIEDIKQTIMQGYFVMFLLGSIAESPYSFREIKEALLKVGEELKMEIWVQKKQIFDNMHNI
;
A
#
# COMPACT_ATOMS: atom_id res chain seq x y z
N MET A 1 -3.35 -14.17 -13.29
CA MET A 1 -4.60 -14.10 -12.56
C MET A 1 -4.77 -12.76 -11.89
N GLN A 2 -5.99 -12.38 -11.66
CA GLN A 2 -6.30 -11.07 -11.11
C GLN A 2 -5.95 -10.94 -9.63
N ASP A 3 -5.78 -12.07 -8.97
CA ASP A 3 -5.50 -12.08 -7.54
C ASP A 3 -4.13 -11.53 -7.18
N ASP A 4 -3.28 -11.33 -8.18
CA ASP A 4 -1.92 -10.86 -7.94
C ASP A 4 -1.85 -9.37 -7.66
N LYS A 5 -2.94 -8.63 -7.82
CA LYS A 5 -2.92 -7.18 -7.63
C LYS A 5 -3.44 -6.81 -6.26
N ILE A 6 -2.79 -5.82 -5.68
CA ILE A 6 -3.20 -5.29 -4.38
C ILE A 6 -3.31 -3.78 -4.45
N ILE A 7 -4.17 -3.23 -3.61
CA ILE A 7 -4.32 -1.79 -3.45
C ILE A 7 -3.89 -1.45 -2.03
N ILE A 8 -3.00 -0.48 -1.92
CA ILE A 8 -2.54 0.01 -0.63
C ILE A 8 -2.99 1.44 -0.50
N THR A 9 -3.70 1.74 0.59
CA THR A 9 -4.12 3.10 0.90
C THR A 9 -3.42 3.52 2.17
N LEU A 10 -2.82 4.70 2.14
CA LEU A 10 -2.09 5.23 3.28
C LEU A 10 -2.51 6.66 3.52
N SER A 11 -2.81 7.00 4.76
CA SER A 11 -3.23 8.36 5.08
C SER A 11 -2.77 8.75 6.47
N GLY A 12 -2.55 10.04 6.65
CA GLY A 12 -2.13 10.57 7.94
C GLY A 12 -1.45 11.91 7.77
N GLN A 13 -0.85 12.36 8.84
CA GLN A 13 -0.16 13.64 8.86
C GLN A 13 1.09 13.56 7.98
N ASP A 14 1.27 14.55 7.11
CA ASP A 14 2.43 14.56 6.23
C ASP A 14 3.72 14.69 7.04
N LYS A 15 4.72 13.91 6.64
CA LYS A 15 6.03 13.97 7.27
C LYS A 15 7.09 13.46 6.30
N ILE A 16 8.33 13.81 6.59
CA ILE A 16 9.44 13.42 5.74
C ILE A 16 9.64 11.91 5.80
N GLY A 17 9.91 11.31 4.66
CA GLY A 17 10.31 9.91 4.58
C GLY A 17 9.19 8.89 4.46
N ILE A 18 7.93 9.34 4.37
CA ILE A 18 6.81 8.41 4.26
C ILE A 18 6.96 7.51 3.04
N VAL A 19 7.14 8.13 1.88
CA VAL A 19 7.19 7.35 0.63
C VAL A 19 8.42 6.45 0.62
N ALA A 20 9.55 6.97 1.08
CA ALA A 20 10.79 6.20 1.10
C ALA A 20 10.63 4.96 2.00
N ARG A 21 10.05 5.12 3.17
CA ARG A 21 9.89 4.00 4.09
C ARG A 21 8.94 2.95 3.52
N LEU A 22 7.85 3.41 2.94
CA LEU A 22 6.87 2.49 2.38
C LEU A 22 7.44 1.75 1.18
N THR A 23 8.09 2.45 0.26
CA THR A 23 8.61 1.81 -0.94
C THR A 23 9.77 0.87 -0.63
N THR A 24 10.56 1.18 0.41
CA THR A 24 11.60 0.27 0.86
C THR A 24 11.00 -1.05 1.32
N ALA A 25 9.93 -0.98 2.10
CA ALA A 25 9.26 -2.19 2.57
C ALA A 25 8.68 -2.99 1.40
N LEU A 26 8.09 -2.29 0.43
CA LEU A 26 7.55 -2.96 -0.74
C LEU A 26 8.63 -3.67 -1.54
N ALA A 27 9.79 -3.03 -1.68
CA ALA A 27 10.92 -3.64 -2.37
C ALA A 27 11.42 -4.88 -1.64
N GLU A 28 11.50 -4.81 -0.31
CA GLU A 28 11.93 -5.94 0.49
C GLU A 28 11.03 -7.15 0.32
N TYR A 29 9.74 -6.90 0.13
CA TYR A 29 8.76 -7.97 -0.04
C TYR A 29 8.50 -8.28 -1.51
N ARG A 30 9.29 -7.69 -2.40
CA ARG A 30 9.25 -7.94 -3.84
C ARG A 30 7.90 -7.65 -4.45
N VAL A 31 7.29 -6.57 -3.99
CA VAL A 31 6.05 -6.07 -4.55
C VAL A 31 6.39 -5.10 -5.66
N ASN A 32 5.87 -5.34 -6.85
CA ASN A 32 6.09 -4.46 -7.98
C ASN A 32 5.05 -3.34 -7.96
N ILE A 33 5.52 -2.10 -7.95
CA ILE A 33 4.64 -0.94 -7.94
C ILE A 33 4.23 -0.62 -9.36
N GLU A 34 2.93 -0.61 -9.63
CA GLU A 34 2.42 -0.37 -10.98
C GLU A 34 1.87 1.04 -11.14
N ASP A 35 1.35 1.63 -10.06
CA ASP A 35 0.82 2.98 -10.14
C ASP A 35 0.76 3.56 -8.73
N ILE A 36 0.96 4.87 -8.65
CA ILE A 36 0.87 5.61 -7.39
C ILE A 36 0.13 6.91 -7.64
N LYS A 37 -0.81 7.22 -6.76
CA LYS A 37 -1.45 8.53 -6.74
C LYS A 37 -1.40 9.06 -5.33
N GLN A 38 -0.98 10.30 -5.19
CA GLN A 38 -0.86 10.90 -3.86
C GLN A 38 -1.30 12.35 -3.89
N THR A 39 -1.76 12.82 -2.75
CA THR A 39 -2.16 14.21 -2.60
C THR A 39 -1.89 14.65 -1.17
N ILE A 40 -1.66 15.94 -1.01
CA ILE A 40 -1.51 16.56 0.30
C ILE A 40 -2.54 17.66 0.40
N MET A 41 -3.33 17.63 1.45
CA MET A 41 -4.37 18.59 1.66
C MET A 41 -4.32 19.07 3.09
N GLN A 42 -3.94 20.35 3.27
CA GLN A 42 -3.86 20.96 4.60
C GLN A 42 -3.00 20.16 5.57
N GLY A 43 -1.85 19.67 5.09
CA GLY A 43 -0.93 18.91 5.92
C GLY A 43 -1.28 17.44 6.06
N TYR A 44 -2.35 17.01 5.43
CA TYR A 44 -2.77 15.62 5.46
C TYR A 44 -2.34 14.93 4.17
N PHE A 45 -1.66 13.83 4.32
CA PHE A 45 -1.13 13.07 3.18
C PHE A 45 -2.02 11.86 2.92
N VAL A 46 -2.39 11.66 1.67
CA VAL A 46 -3.15 10.48 1.25
C VAL A 46 -2.51 9.88 0.02
N MET A 47 -2.32 8.58 0.02
CA MET A 47 -1.69 7.89 -1.10
C MET A 47 -2.45 6.60 -1.41
N PHE A 48 -2.64 6.36 -2.71
CA PHE A 48 -3.15 5.10 -3.21
C PHE A 48 -2.06 4.48 -4.08
N LEU A 49 -1.83 3.19 -3.89
CA LEU A 49 -0.78 2.50 -4.61
C LEU A 49 -1.34 1.18 -5.15
N LEU A 50 -1.13 0.95 -6.44
CA LEU A 50 -1.47 -0.33 -7.05
C LEU A 50 -0.18 -1.12 -7.19
N GLY A 51 -0.18 -2.34 -6.66
CA GLY A 51 0.99 -3.20 -6.72
C GLY A 51 0.65 -4.58 -7.21
N SER A 52 1.67 -5.29 -7.63
CA SER A 52 1.55 -6.69 -8.03
C SER A 52 2.43 -7.54 -7.14
N ILE A 53 1.86 -8.63 -6.61
CA ILE A 53 2.61 -9.57 -5.80
C ILE A 53 2.92 -10.86 -6.56
N ALA A 54 2.75 -10.83 -7.89
CA ALA A 54 2.97 -12.02 -8.72
C ALA A 54 4.39 -12.56 -8.60
N GLU A 55 5.37 -11.68 -8.44
CA GLU A 55 6.79 -12.07 -8.35
C GLU A 55 7.27 -12.23 -6.93
N SER A 56 6.39 -12.02 -5.95
CA SER A 56 6.78 -12.06 -4.54
C SER A 56 6.74 -13.50 -4.02
N PRO A 57 7.76 -13.92 -3.26
CA PRO A 57 7.72 -15.22 -2.60
C PRO A 57 6.87 -15.20 -1.33
N TYR A 58 6.39 -14.03 -0.95
CA TYR A 58 5.60 -13.86 0.28
C TYR A 58 4.12 -13.89 -0.02
N SER A 59 3.34 -14.38 0.93
CA SER A 59 1.88 -14.41 0.77
C SER A 59 1.31 -13.00 0.95
N PHE A 60 0.08 -12.84 0.48
CA PHE A 60 -0.64 -11.59 0.70
C PHE A 60 -0.68 -11.23 2.20
N ARG A 61 -0.92 -12.24 3.03
CA ARG A 61 -1.02 -12.01 4.47
C ARG A 61 0.30 -11.50 5.05
N GLU A 62 1.41 -12.10 4.64
CA GLU A 62 2.72 -11.68 5.12
C GLU A 62 3.01 -10.25 4.70
N ILE A 63 2.69 -9.91 3.47
CA ILE A 63 2.91 -8.58 2.96
C ILE A 63 2.03 -7.58 3.71
N LYS A 64 0.76 -7.93 3.91
CA LYS A 64 -0.17 -7.07 4.62
C LYS A 64 0.30 -6.80 6.05
N GLU A 65 0.74 -7.83 6.75
CA GLU A 65 1.22 -7.68 8.12
C GLU A 65 2.45 -6.79 8.19
N ALA A 66 3.36 -6.94 7.23
CA ALA A 66 4.56 -6.12 7.19
C ALA A 66 4.20 -4.65 6.96
N LEU A 67 3.26 -4.39 6.07
CA LEU A 67 2.86 -3.02 5.76
C LEU A 67 2.10 -2.37 6.92
N LEU A 68 1.30 -3.16 7.65
CA LEU A 68 0.64 -2.63 8.83
C LEU A 68 1.63 -2.20 9.89
N LYS A 69 2.74 -2.92 10.01
CA LYS A 69 3.80 -2.52 10.94
C LYS A 69 4.45 -1.22 10.50
N VAL A 70 4.64 -1.04 9.20
CA VAL A 70 5.17 0.22 8.69
C VAL A 70 4.23 1.36 9.03
N GLY A 71 2.92 1.12 8.93
CA GLY A 71 1.94 2.13 9.30
C GLY A 71 2.05 2.53 10.76
N GLU A 72 2.22 1.55 11.65
CA GLU A 72 2.40 1.83 13.07
C GLU A 72 3.65 2.64 13.32
N GLU A 73 4.72 2.26 12.65
CA GLU A 73 6.01 2.93 12.76
C GLU A 73 5.90 4.40 12.33
N LEU A 74 5.18 4.65 11.26
CA LEU A 74 5.00 5.99 10.71
C LEU A 74 3.84 6.75 11.38
N LYS A 75 3.08 6.07 12.22
CA LYS A 75 1.86 6.63 12.84
C LYS A 75 0.86 7.07 11.78
N MET A 76 0.66 6.21 10.79
CA MET A 76 -0.26 6.46 9.71
C MET A 76 -1.21 5.28 9.56
N GLU A 77 -2.38 5.57 8.98
CA GLU A 77 -3.34 4.52 8.67
C GLU A 77 -2.95 3.87 7.36
N ILE A 78 -2.83 2.56 7.36
CA ILE A 78 -2.57 1.81 6.13
C ILE A 78 -3.65 0.75 5.95
N TRP A 79 -4.17 0.68 4.74
CA TRP A 79 -5.12 -0.34 4.34
C TRP A 79 -4.51 -1.13 3.20
N VAL A 80 -4.55 -2.44 3.29
CA VAL A 80 -4.02 -3.32 2.25
C VAL A 80 -5.13 -4.27 1.83
N GLN A 81 -5.51 -4.22 0.57
CA GLN A 81 -6.62 -5.01 0.07
C GLN A 81 -6.24 -5.65 -1.25
N LYS A 82 -6.78 -6.82 -1.53
CA LYS A 82 -6.67 -7.38 -2.86
C LYS A 82 -7.49 -6.51 -3.80
N LYS A 83 -6.94 -6.24 -4.98
CA LYS A 83 -7.62 -5.38 -5.94
C LYS A 83 -9.02 -5.88 -6.27
N GLN A 84 -9.18 -7.18 -6.35
CA GLN A 84 -10.47 -7.78 -6.65
C GLN A 84 -11.54 -7.35 -5.63
N ILE A 85 -11.17 -7.36 -4.35
CA ILE A 85 -12.09 -6.96 -3.28
C ILE A 85 -12.36 -5.46 -3.35
N PHE A 86 -11.29 -4.68 -3.55
CA PHE A 86 -11.40 -3.23 -3.65
C PHE A 86 -12.34 -2.84 -4.80
N ASP A 87 -12.17 -3.48 -5.96
CA ASP A 87 -13.01 -3.19 -7.12
C ASP A 87 -14.48 -3.52 -6.86
N ASN A 88 -14.74 -4.64 -6.17
CA ASN A 88 -16.09 -5.03 -5.85
C ASN A 88 -16.77 -4.03 -4.94
N MET A 89 -16.01 -3.45 -4.00
CA MET A 89 -16.56 -2.47 -3.09
C MET A 89 -16.90 -1.14 -3.78
N HIS A 90 -16.24 -0.85 -4.89
CA HIS A 90 -16.39 0.42 -5.58
C HIS A 90 -17.09 0.29 -6.93
N ASN A 91 -17.63 -0.88 -7.21
CA ASN A 91 -18.32 -1.15 -8.47
C ASN A 91 -19.82 -1.07 -8.24
N ILE A 92 -20.38 0.08 -8.54
CA ILE A 92 -21.81 0.32 -8.32
C ILE A 92 -22.53 0.50 -9.63
#